data_0d55044242000563798068dc6c6ef2cc
#
_entry.id   0d55044242000563798068dc6c6ef2cc
#
_cell.length_a   1.000
_cell.length_b   1.000
_cell.length_c   1.000
_cell.angle_alpha   90.00
_cell.angle_beta   90.00
_cell.angle_gamma   90.00
#
_symmetry.space_group_name_H-M   'P 1'
#
loop_
_entity.id
_entity.type
_entity.pdbx_description
1 polymer ?
#
loop_
_entity_poly.entity_id
_entity_poly.type
_entity_poly.pdbx_seq_one_letter_code
_entity_poly.pdbx_strand_id
1 'polypeptide(L)'
;MALLDASDPTHAAPALSALDLGDKRELRILREGQKNTVWAFGRTRRLFFVTGHARSGTNWIAALLMRHPSIYVDGEYYFQELKRGFDAFRHEPYHRAIREPVRTVAESCFQDTVRLCIAACAIHHPDADWVGDRTPRPLEVFLPGAPHFVITRDGRDVLVSLSILEIAVAGPVYQRFAKCPALARLREEFLKDKEFFKKNPDQLLTSETFTRAIAHDWAAQVRHDFDTIQKIHAGEIDASVFSITYEELHADPERHRARMYQFLGLDPAKALPLTVESETLPGFRGDNHSSDRRKGVVGDWHTYFTDTAKAWFKQAAGAELIRAGYESSNDW
;
A
#
# COMPACT_ATOMS: atom_id res chain seq x y z
N MET A 1 -10.30 1.93 -12.13
CA MET A 1 -11.51 2.60 -11.66
C MET A 1 -12.51 1.50 -11.35
N ALA A 2 -12.43 0.94 -10.15
CA ALA A 2 -13.36 -0.09 -9.70
C ALA A 2 -14.60 0.63 -9.20
N LEU A 3 -15.74 0.36 -9.84
CA LEU A 3 -17.07 0.69 -9.31
C LEU A 3 -17.25 -0.17 -8.05
N LEU A 4 -17.14 0.45 -6.88
CA LEU A 4 -17.65 -0.11 -5.64
C LEU A 4 -19.15 -0.29 -5.82
N ASP A 5 -19.60 -1.51 -5.64
CA ASP A 5 -21.04 -1.83 -5.64
C ASP A 5 -21.69 -1.09 -4.47
N ALA A 6 -22.53 -0.11 -4.78
CA ALA A 6 -23.19 0.78 -3.84
C ALA A 6 -24.32 0.10 -3.03
N SER A 7 -24.37 -1.23 -2.97
CA SER A 7 -25.46 -1.99 -2.38
C SER A 7 -25.19 -2.61 -1.01
N ASP A 8 -24.00 -2.38 -0.41
CA ASP A 8 -23.74 -2.83 0.97
C ASP A 8 -24.03 -1.69 1.97
N PRO A 9 -25.14 -1.74 2.73
CA PRO A 9 -25.51 -0.67 3.66
C PRO A 9 -24.63 -0.59 4.92
N THR A 10 -23.64 -1.48 5.10
CA THR A 10 -22.76 -1.49 6.29
C THR A 10 -21.50 -0.65 6.12
N HIS A 11 -21.23 -0.13 4.92
CA HIS A 11 -20.15 0.80 4.61
C HIS A 11 -20.64 2.03 3.82
N ALA A 12 -21.85 2.48 4.11
CA ALA A 12 -22.22 3.83 3.73
C ALA A 12 -21.28 4.77 4.50
N ALA A 13 -20.17 5.16 3.87
CA ALA A 13 -19.54 6.40 4.26
C ALA A 13 -20.67 7.44 4.36
N PRO A 14 -20.75 8.20 5.47
CA PRO A 14 -21.77 9.24 5.56
C PRO A 14 -21.66 10.03 4.27
N ALA A 15 -22.78 10.17 3.59
CA ALA A 15 -22.85 10.85 2.32
C ALA A 15 -22.03 12.14 2.49
N LEU A 16 -21.03 12.35 1.64
CA LEU A 16 -20.26 13.59 1.50
C LEU A 16 -21.18 14.74 1.01
N SER A 17 -22.44 14.74 1.48
CA SER A 17 -23.33 15.85 1.34
C SER A 17 -22.80 16.96 2.21
N ALA A 18 -22.03 17.83 1.58
CA ALA A 18 -21.48 19.03 2.16
C ALA A 18 -20.49 18.71 3.33
N LEU A 19 -19.26 18.26 3.00
CA LEU A 19 -18.13 18.83 3.67
C LEU A 19 -18.29 20.34 3.47
N ASP A 20 -18.95 20.98 4.41
CA ASP A 20 -18.89 22.42 4.52
C ASP A 20 -17.43 22.77 4.89
N LEU A 21 -16.59 22.81 3.88
CA LEU A 21 -15.28 23.43 3.97
C LEU A 21 -15.42 24.94 4.24
N GLY A 22 -16.62 25.34 4.70
CA GLY A 22 -17.03 26.72 4.93
C GLY A 22 -16.14 27.49 5.89
N ASP A 23 -15.37 26.83 6.70
CA ASP A 23 -14.32 27.49 7.45
C ASP A 23 -12.92 27.02 7.04
N LYS A 24 -12.37 27.59 5.96
CA LYS A 24 -10.95 27.39 5.56
C LYS A 24 -9.96 27.68 6.70
N ARG A 25 -10.42 28.19 7.82
CA ARG A 25 -9.63 28.44 9.03
C ARG A 25 -9.35 27.13 9.81
N GLU A 26 -10.07 26.07 9.53
CA GLU A 26 -9.89 24.75 10.17
C GLU A 26 -8.67 23.96 9.65
N LEU A 27 -8.15 24.33 8.48
CA LEU A 27 -6.95 23.72 7.88
C LEU A 27 -5.88 24.80 7.65
N ARG A 28 -4.71 24.63 8.26
CA ARG A 28 -3.58 25.56 8.12
C ARG A 28 -2.27 24.83 7.92
N ILE A 29 -1.51 25.27 6.95
CA ILE A 29 -0.14 24.80 6.74
C ILE A 29 0.77 25.55 7.70
N LEU A 30 1.46 24.81 8.54
CA LEU A 30 2.48 25.35 9.43
C LEU A 30 3.78 25.48 8.64
N ARG A 31 4.18 26.72 8.33
CA ARG A 31 5.43 26.99 7.59
C ARG A 31 6.66 26.97 8.49
N GLU A 32 6.46 27.09 9.81
CA GLU A 32 7.50 26.98 10.82
C GLU A 32 7.31 25.71 11.62
N GLY A 33 8.33 24.84 11.63
CA GLY A 33 8.30 23.58 12.36
C GLY A 33 8.65 22.36 11.53
N GLN A 34 8.16 21.18 11.93
CA GLN A 34 8.42 19.93 11.23
C GLN A 34 7.71 19.91 9.87
N LYS A 35 8.45 19.55 8.82
CA LYS A 35 7.97 19.55 7.43
C LYS A 35 6.78 18.59 7.17
N ASN A 36 6.59 17.61 8.04
CA ASN A 36 5.50 16.63 8.00
C ASN A 36 4.34 16.96 8.96
N THR A 37 4.17 18.22 9.34
CA THR A 37 3.08 18.65 10.23
C THR A 37 2.08 19.55 9.53
N VAL A 38 0.87 19.58 10.06
CA VAL A 38 -0.22 20.44 9.63
C VAL A 38 -1.10 20.78 10.83
N TRP A 39 -1.65 21.98 10.88
CA TRP A 39 -2.69 22.30 11.83
C TRP A 39 -4.06 21.97 11.20
N ALA A 40 -4.83 21.15 11.86
CA ALA A 40 -6.14 20.72 11.40
C ALA A 40 -7.08 20.47 12.57
N PHE A 41 -8.29 21.04 12.50
CA PHE A 41 -9.37 20.82 13.45
C PHE A 41 -8.92 20.98 14.91
N GLY A 42 -8.36 22.14 15.25
CA GLY A 42 -8.03 22.54 16.60
C GLY A 42 -6.68 22.07 17.14
N ARG A 43 -5.88 21.29 16.40
CA ARG A 43 -4.56 20.80 16.84
C ARG A 43 -3.55 20.62 15.73
N THR A 44 -2.27 20.59 16.10
CA THR A 44 -1.18 20.16 15.21
C THR A 44 -1.18 18.65 15.07
N ARG A 45 -1.14 18.16 13.83
CA ARG A 45 -1.07 16.76 13.50
C ARG A 45 0.22 16.45 12.77
N ARG A 46 0.75 15.25 12.98
CA ARG A 46 1.91 14.72 12.27
C ARG A 46 1.45 13.75 11.21
N LEU A 47 2.16 13.73 10.09
CA LEU A 47 1.78 12.92 8.92
C LEU A 47 2.79 11.81 8.69
N PHE A 48 2.31 10.66 8.23
CA PHE A 48 3.12 9.50 7.90
C PHE A 48 2.51 8.72 6.72
N PHE A 49 3.27 7.77 6.18
CA PHE A 49 2.85 6.97 5.04
C PHE A 49 3.04 5.48 5.30
N VAL A 50 2.14 4.68 4.73
CA VAL A 50 2.21 3.21 4.70
C VAL A 50 2.24 2.78 3.24
N THR A 51 3.32 2.14 2.83
CA THR A 51 3.58 1.71 1.45
C THR A 51 3.98 0.24 1.37
N GLY A 52 3.93 -0.32 0.19
CA GLY A 52 4.30 -1.70 -0.12
C GLY A 52 3.56 -2.15 -1.37
N HIS A 53 3.94 -3.28 -1.92
CA HIS A 53 3.23 -3.82 -3.08
C HIS A 53 1.78 -4.18 -2.73
N ALA A 54 0.88 -4.06 -3.70
CA ALA A 54 -0.48 -4.57 -3.54
C ALA A 54 -0.42 -6.04 -3.07
N ARG A 55 -1.26 -6.43 -2.12
CA ARG A 55 -1.31 -7.76 -1.48
C ARG A 55 -0.15 -8.08 -0.53
N SER A 56 0.72 -7.13 -0.20
CA SER A 56 1.79 -7.32 0.79
C SER A 56 1.37 -7.05 2.24
N GLY A 57 0.14 -6.59 2.50
CA GLY A 57 -0.36 -6.40 3.87
C GLY A 57 -0.40 -4.93 4.34
N THR A 58 -0.39 -3.95 3.44
CA THR A 58 -0.52 -2.52 3.79
C THR A 58 -1.78 -2.24 4.60
N ASN A 59 -2.91 -2.88 4.26
CA ASN A 59 -4.16 -2.78 5.03
C ASN A 59 -4.00 -3.29 6.47
N TRP A 60 -3.21 -4.33 6.66
CA TRP A 60 -2.99 -4.90 7.97
C TRP A 60 -2.14 -3.98 8.87
N ILE A 61 -1.04 -3.42 8.32
CA ILE A 61 -0.28 -2.39 9.05
C ILE A 61 -1.19 -1.23 9.46
N ALA A 62 -2.00 -0.70 8.55
CA ALA A 62 -2.93 0.39 8.85
C ALA A 62 -3.90 0.02 9.97
N ALA A 63 -4.49 -1.18 9.90
CA ALA A 63 -5.40 -1.67 10.93
C ALA A 63 -4.71 -1.84 12.30
N LEU A 64 -3.47 -2.35 12.33
CA LEU A 64 -2.70 -2.47 13.57
C LEU A 64 -2.34 -1.08 14.14
N LEU A 65 -1.91 -0.14 13.29
CA LEU A 65 -1.61 1.23 13.70
C LEU A 65 -2.83 1.91 14.32
N MET A 66 -4.01 1.77 13.74
CA MET A 66 -5.26 2.35 14.25
C MET A 66 -5.76 1.71 15.56
N ARG A 67 -5.10 0.67 16.08
CA ARG A 67 -5.37 0.21 17.45
C ARG A 67 -4.82 1.17 18.52
N HIS A 68 -3.98 2.15 18.15
CA HIS A 68 -3.57 3.23 19.02
C HIS A 68 -4.50 4.44 18.85
N PRO A 69 -5.08 4.98 19.96
CA PRO A 69 -6.09 6.05 19.87
C PRO A 69 -5.57 7.36 19.26
N SER A 70 -4.25 7.59 19.30
CA SER A 70 -3.63 8.78 18.69
C SER A 70 -3.31 8.60 17.21
N ILE A 71 -3.70 7.50 16.56
CA ILE A 71 -3.38 7.24 15.14
C ILE A 71 -4.66 7.05 14.34
N TYR A 72 -4.71 7.72 13.20
CA TYR A 72 -5.68 7.45 12.16
C TYR A 72 -4.98 7.22 10.81
N VAL A 73 -5.41 6.24 10.06
CA VAL A 73 -4.91 5.93 8.72
C VAL A 73 -6.08 5.84 7.77
N ASP A 74 -6.05 6.67 6.77
CA ASP A 74 -6.94 6.57 5.60
C ASP A 74 -6.12 6.12 4.40
N GLY A 75 -6.63 6.26 3.18
CA GLY A 75 -5.74 5.95 2.08
C GLY A 75 -6.33 5.75 0.74
N GLU A 76 -5.39 5.35 -0.06
CA GLU A 76 -5.35 5.20 -1.49
C GLU A 76 -5.56 6.55 -2.20
N TYR A 77 -4.87 7.61 -1.70
CA TYR A 77 -4.89 8.91 -2.37
C TYR A 77 -4.10 8.93 -3.67
N TYR A 78 -3.18 7.97 -3.88
CA TYR A 78 -2.39 7.86 -5.11
C TYR A 78 -1.66 9.16 -5.46
N PHE A 79 -0.99 9.78 -4.50
CA PHE A 79 -0.26 11.04 -4.69
C PHE A 79 0.82 10.96 -5.78
N GLN A 80 1.26 9.76 -6.17
CA GLN A 80 2.14 9.55 -7.32
C GLN A 80 1.54 10.12 -8.61
N GLU A 81 0.24 10.00 -8.80
CA GLU A 81 -0.44 10.54 -9.99
C GLU A 81 -0.44 12.08 -9.97
N LEU A 82 -0.70 12.65 -8.79
CA LEU A 82 -0.63 14.10 -8.60
C LEU A 82 0.81 14.59 -8.82
N LYS A 83 1.79 13.90 -8.23
CA LYS A 83 3.21 14.23 -8.37
C LYS A 83 3.66 14.24 -9.83
N ARG A 84 3.25 13.25 -10.63
CA ARG A 84 3.56 13.23 -12.07
C ARG A 84 3.09 14.49 -12.78
N GLY A 85 1.89 14.99 -12.47
CA GLY A 85 1.37 16.23 -13.03
C GLY A 85 2.21 17.46 -12.63
N PHE A 86 2.55 17.56 -11.35
CA PHE A 86 3.42 18.64 -10.85
C PHE A 86 4.85 18.53 -11.40
N ASP A 87 5.40 17.33 -11.51
CA ASP A 87 6.73 17.13 -12.09
C ASP A 87 6.74 17.47 -13.58
N ALA A 88 5.72 17.08 -14.34
CA ALA A 88 5.58 17.47 -15.75
C ALA A 88 5.54 18.99 -15.91
N PHE A 89 4.75 19.69 -15.08
CA PHE A 89 4.70 21.15 -15.07
C PHE A 89 6.07 21.76 -14.71
N ARG A 90 6.71 21.27 -13.64
CA ARG A 90 7.99 21.77 -13.14
C ARG A 90 9.14 21.56 -14.13
N HIS A 91 9.12 20.48 -14.90
CA HIS A 91 10.14 20.12 -15.87
C HIS A 91 9.82 20.55 -17.31
N GLU A 92 8.73 21.26 -17.51
CA GLU A 92 8.43 21.86 -18.80
C GLU A 92 9.63 22.73 -19.23
N PRO A 93 10.13 22.61 -20.51
CA PRO A 93 11.38 23.26 -20.93
C PRO A 93 11.44 24.77 -20.67
N TYR A 94 10.33 25.48 -20.81
CA TYR A 94 10.26 26.93 -20.56
C TYR A 94 10.48 27.25 -19.07
N HIS A 95 9.85 26.50 -18.17
CA HIS A 95 10.02 26.70 -16.72
C HIS A 95 11.41 26.27 -16.26
N ARG A 96 11.95 25.20 -16.87
CA ARG A 96 13.29 24.69 -16.56
C ARG A 96 14.39 25.72 -16.89
N ALA A 97 14.24 26.43 -18.01
CA ALA A 97 15.29 27.33 -18.49
C ALA A 97 15.30 28.69 -17.78
N ILE A 98 14.15 29.20 -17.30
CA ILE A 98 14.00 30.63 -16.96
C ILE A 98 13.43 30.88 -15.57
N ARG A 99 12.76 29.90 -14.93
CA ARG A 99 11.89 30.19 -13.78
C ARG A 99 12.06 29.24 -12.59
N GLU A 100 13.25 29.23 -11.97
CA GLU A 100 13.49 28.49 -10.73
C GLU A 100 12.47 28.82 -9.62
N PRO A 101 12.05 30.09 -9.39
CA PRO A 101 11.00 30.37 -8.42
C PRO A 101 9.68 29.65 -8.69
N VAL A 102 9.28 29.47 -9.96
CA VAL A 102 8.05 28.74 -10.34
C VAL A 102 8.15 27.27 -9.95
N ARG A 103 9.32 26.65 -10.18
CA ARG A 103 9.57 25.25 -9.82
C ARG A 103 9.52 25.02 -8.31
N THR A 104 10.11 25.93 -7.54
CA THR A 104 10.09 25.90 -6.08
C THR A 104 8.67 26.07 -5.53
N VAL A 105 7.89 27.00 -6.09
CA VAL A 105 6.49 27.19 -5.71
C VAL A 105 5.66 25.96 -6.06
N ALA A 106 5.86 25.36 -7.24
CA ALA A 106 5.14 24.14 -7.63
C ALA A 106 5.41 22.99 -6.66
N GLU A 107 6.66 22.77 -6.25
CA GLU A 107 7.02 21.75 -5.26
C GLU A 107 6.33 22.01 -3.91
N SER A 108 6.37 23.26 -3.44
CA SER A 108 5.68 23.66 -2.20
C SER A 108 4.17 23.43 -2.28
N CYS A 109 3.54 23.81 -3.40
CA CYS A 109 2.10 23.60 -3.61
C CYS A 109 1.74 22.10 -3.63
N PHE A 110 2.57 21.24 -4.24
CA PHE A 110 2.38 19.80 -4.20
C PHE A 110 2.40 19.29 -2.76
N GLN A 111 3.45 19.63 -2.00
CA GLN A 111 3.58 19.20 -0.60
C GLN A 111 2.42 19.70 0.26
N ASP A 112 1.99 20.94 0.05
CA ASP A 112 0.85 21.52 0.76
C ASP A 112 -0.45 20.79 0.43
N THR A 113 -0.65 20.41 -0.83
CA THR A 113 -1.79 19.59 -1.26
C THR A 113 -1.80 18.23 -0.57
N VAL A 114 -0.64 17.55 -0.51
CA VAL A 114 -0.50 16.27 0.22
C VAL A 114 -0.88 16.44 1.69
N ARG A 115 -0.33 17.48 2.37
CA ARG A 115 -0.65 17.74 3.79
C ARG A 115 -2.14 17.95 4.03
N LEU A 116 -2.77 18.78 3.20
CA LEU A 116 -4.19 19.12 3.34
C LEU A 116 -5.10 17.95 3.05
N CYS A 117 -4.80 17.14 2.02
CA CYS A 117 -5.58 15.95 1.70
C CYS A 117 -5.57 14.95 2.85
N ILE A 118 -4.38 14.61 3.39
CA ILE A 118 -4.27 13.67 4.51
C ILE A 118 -4.94 14.25 5.76
N ALA A 119 -4.71 15.54 6.05
CA ALA A 119 -5.28 16.19 7.23
C ALA A 119 -6.81 16.28 7.20
N ALA A 120 -7.41 16.44 6.03
CA ALA A 120 -8.87 16.53 5.90
C ALA A 120 -9.58 15.29 6.46
N CYS A 121 -8.97 14.11 6.36
CA CYS A 121 -9.55 12.87 6.90
C CYS A 121 -9.62 12.85 8.42
N ALA A 122 -8.82 13.68 9.09
CA ALA A 122 -8.84 13.77 10.56
C ALA A 122 -10.11 14.41 11.13
N ILE A 123 -11.01 14.95 10.31
CA ILE A 123 -12.27 15.55 10.76
C ILE A 123 -13.12 14.58 11.59
N HIS A 124 -13.08 13.30 11.26
CA HIS A 124 -13.82 12.25 11.96
C HIS A 124 -13.02 11.61 13.12
N HIS A 125 -11.76 12.03 13.32
CA HIS A 125 -10.83 11.48 14.29
C HIS A 125 -10.14 12.60 15.06
N PRO A 126 -10.90 13.34 15.91
CA PRO A 126 -10.40 14.55 16.57
C PRO A 126 -9.21 14.27 17.51
N ASP A 127 -9.10 13.05 18.04
CA ASP A 127 -8.04 12.68 19.01
C ASP A 127 -6.76 12.16 18.35
N ALA A 128 -6.74 11.92 17.03
CA ALA A 128 -5.56 11.45 16.33
C ALA A 128 -4.48 12.54 16.24
N ASP A 129 -3.32 12.30 16.83
CA ASP A 129 -2.12 13.16 16.70
C ASP A 129 -1.31 12.83 15.43
N TRP A 130 -1.41 11.57 14.98
CA TRP A 130 -0.82 11.06 13.75
C TRP A 130 -1.90 10.68 12.74
N VAL A 131 -1.76 11.20 11.53
CA VAL A 131 -2.67 10.90 10.42
C VAL A 131 -1.86 10.41 9.23
N GLY A 132 -2.24 9.26 8.68
CA GLY A 132 -1.47 8.61 7.62
C GLY A 132 -2.26 8.35 6.35
N ASP A 133 -1.52 8.31 5.23
CA ASP A 133 -1.97 7.72 3.97
C ASP A 133 -1.43 6.30 3.83
N ARG A 134 -2.30 5.37 3.48
CA ARG A 134 -1.95 4.01 3.13
C ARG A 134 -2.24 3.77 1.65
N THR A 135 -1.19 3.75 0.85
CA THR A 135 -1.29 3.50 -0.59
C THR A 135 -0.38 2.32 -0.99
N PRO A 136 -0.93 1.23 -1.60
CA PRO A 136 -0.15 0.08 -2.04
C PRO A 136 0.61 0.41 -3.34
N ARG A 137 1.68 1.18 -3.19
CA ARG A 137 2.55 1.69 -4.26
C ARG A 137 4.01 1.70 -3.80
N PRO A 138 4.97 1.89 -4.72
CA PRO A 138 6.37 2.09 -4.37
C PRO A 138 6.58 3.21 -3.36
N LEU A 139 7.62 3.07 -2.54
CA LEU A 139 8.03 4.08 -1.57
C LEU A 139 8.46 5.37 -2.29
N GLU A 140 7.65 6.40 -2.17
CA GLU A 140 8.00 7.76 -2.59
C GLU A 140 7.89 8.72 -1.41
N VAL A 141 8.88 9.58 -1.25
CA VAL A 141 8.88 10.60 -0.19
C VAL A 141 8.24 11.87 -0.72
N PHE A 142 6.99 12.08 -0.35
CA PHE A 142 6.22 13.27 -0.74
C PHE A 142 6.45 14.47 0.19
N LEU A 143 6.72 14.18 1.46
CA LEU A 143 6.96 15.17 2.50
C LEU A 143 8.30 14.91 3.17
N PRO A 144 9.25 15.85 3.09
CA PRO A 144 10.52 15.72 3.82
C PRO A 144 10.31 15.51 5.31
N GLY A 145 11.12 14.65 5.93
CA GLY A 145 11.04 14.31 7.35
C GLY A 145 9.88 13.42 7.76
N ALA A 146 9.01 12.98 6.82
CA ALA A 146 7.89 12.11 7.15
C ALA A 146 8.34 10.67 7.45
N PRO A 147 7.73 10.01 8.48
CA PRO A 147 7.90 8.59 8.70
C PRO A 147 7.18 7.76 7.65
N HIS A 148 7.84 6.68 7.22
CA HIS A 148 7.29 5.71 6.28
C HIS A 148 7.31 4.30 6.89
N PHE A 149 6.19 3.60 6.81
CA PHE A 149 6.11 2.16 7.04
C PHE A 149 6.14 1.45 5.70
N VAL A 150 7.09 0.56 5.51
CA VAL A 150 7.24 -0.21 4.26
C VAL A 150 7.09 -1.68 4.58
N ILE A 151 6.11 -2.32 3.95
CA ILE A 151 5.91 -3.77 4.08
C ILE A 151 6.24 -4.49 2.78
N THR A 152 7.10 -5.48 2.91
CA THR A 152 7.44 -6.43 1.83
C THR A 152 6.83 -7.78 2.16
N ARG A 153 6.46 -8.55 1.16
CA ARG A 153 5.96 -9.92 1.28
C ARG A 153 6.61 -10.79 0.22
N ASP A 154 6.72 -12.10 0.50
CA ASP A 154 7.18 -13.07 -0.50
C ASP A 154 6.44 -12.86 -1.83
N GLY A 155 7.22 -12.59 -2.88
CA GLY A 155 6.67 -12.27 -4.20
C GLY A 155 5.85 -13.41 -4.80
N ARG A 156 6.10 -14.64 -4.39
CA ARG A 156 5.36 -15.82 -4.81
C ARG A 156 3.94 -15.82 -4.22
N ASP A 157 3.81 -15.49 -2.93
CA ASP A 157 2.51 -15.32 -2.27
C ASP A 157 1.75 -14.09 -2.81
N VAL A 158 2.48 -13.01 -3.12
CA VAL A 158 1.92 -11.83 -3.78
C VAL A 158 1.39 -12.20 -5.15
N LEU A 159 2.16 -12.92 -5.97
CA LEU A 159 1.74 -13.37 -7.30
C LEU A 159 0.45 -14.17 -7.24
N VAL A 160 0.36 -15.16 -6.35
CA VAL A 160 -0.86 -15.99 -6.17
C VAL A 160 -2.04 -15.10 -5.75
N SER A 161 -1.84 -14.28 -4.72
CA SER A 161 -2.92 -13.44 -4.17
C SER A 161 -3.43 -12.40 -5.17
N LEU A 162 -2.50 -11.76 -5.92
CA LEU A 162 -2.85 -10.74 -6.90
C LEU A 162 -3.46 -11.35 -8.16
N SER A 163 -2.98 -12.51 -8.63
CA SER A 163 -3.56 -13.22 -9.78
C SER A 163 -5.03 -13.54 -9.56
N ILE A 164 -5.38 -14.05 -8.39
CA ILE A 164 -6.78 -14.36 -8.06
C ILE A 164 -7.62 -13.08 -8.04
N LEU A 165 -7.13 -12.00 -7.42
CA LEU A 165 -7.84 -10.73 -7.37
C LEU A 165 -8.05 -10.16 -8.79
N GLU A 166 -6.99 -10.09 -9.58
CA GLU A 166 -7.02 -9.54 -10.95
C GLU A 166 -8.02 -10.30 -11.84
N ILE A 167 -8.04 -11.64 -11.73
CA ILE A 167 -9.00 -12.48 -12.45
C ILE A 167 -10.42 -12.23 -11.94
N ALA A 168 -10.61 -12.15 -10.64
CA ALA A 168 -11.93 -11.98 -10.01
C ALA A 168 -12.59 -10.66 -10.42
N VAL A 169 -11.87 -9.54 -10.31
CA VAL A 169 -12.42 -8.20 -10.54
C VAL A 169 -12.17 -7.66 -11.95
N ALA A 170 -11.54 -8.45 -12.84
CA ALA A 170 -11.02 -7.99 -14.13
C ALA A 170 -10.15 -6.73 -13.97
N GLY A 171 -9.18 -6.81 -13.06
CA GLY A 171 -8.33 -5.69 -12.67
C GLY A 171 -7.40 -5.20 -13.79
N PRO A 172 -6.61 -4.13 -13.52
CA PRO A 172 -5.79 -3.48 -14.55
C PRO A 172 -4.78 -4.40 -15.25
N VAL A 173 -4.15 -5.32 -14.50
CA VAL A 173 -3.22 -6.29 -15.09
C VAL A 173 -3.97 -7.29 -15.95
N TYR A 174 -5.11 -7.81 -15.45
CA TYR A 174 -5.97 -8.69 -16.26
C TYR A 174 -6.39 -8.02 -17.57
N GLN A 175 -6.83 -6.76 -17.54
CA GLN A 175 -7.29 -6.03 -18.72
C GLN A 175 -6.21 -5.91 -19.81
N ARG A 176 -4.95 -5.79 -19.45
CA ARG A 176 -3.83 -5.77 -20.42
C ARG A 176 -3.74 -7.06 -21.24
N PHE A 177 -4.18 -8.19 -20.67
CA PHE A 177 -4.13 -9.51 -21.26
C PHE A 177 -5.50 -10.13 -21.50
N ALA A 178 -6.59 -9.36 -21.42
CA ALA A 178 -7.96 -9.86 -21.54
C ALA A 178 -8.27 -10.56 -22.89
N LYS A 179 -7.47 -10.29 -23.94
CA LYS A 179 -7.58 -10.98 -25.22
C LYS A 179 -6.93 -12.37 -25.25
N CYS A 180 -6.20 -12.78 -24.17
CA CYS A 180 -5.63 -14.11 -24.06
C CYS A 180 -6.76 -15.13 -23.78
N PRO A 181 -7.05 -16.11 -24.68
CA PRO A 181 -8.16 -17.04 -24.50
C PRO A 181 -8.03 -17.89 -23.23
N ALA A 182 -6.81 -18.28 -22.87
CA ALA A 182 -6.56 -19.05 -21.64
C ALA A 182 -6.96 -18.26 -20.40
N LEU A 183 -6.59 -16.98 -20.33
CA LEU A 183 -6.91 -16.11 -19.19
C LEU A 183 -8.43 -15.83 -19.11
N ALA A 184 -9.08 -15.60 -20.25
CA ALA A 184 -10.53 -15.42 -20.32
C ALA A 184 -11.28 -16.67 -19.78
N ARG A 185 -10.84 -17.88 -20.21
CA ARG A 185 -11.39 -19.14 -19.70
C ARG A 185 -11.22 -19.27 -18.19
N LEU A 186 -10.05 -18.99 -17.64
CA LEU A 186 -9.83 -19.06 -16.19
C LEU A 186 -10.81 -18.15 -15.44
N ARG A 187 -11.07 -16.97 -15.96
CA ARG A 187 -12.05 -16.06 -15.36
C ARG A 187 -13.47 -16.61 -15.45
N GLU A 188 -13.88 -17.17 -16.57
CA GLU A 188 -15.19 -17.81 -16.72
C GLU A 188 -15.39 -18.94 -15.69
N GLU A 189 -14.42 -19.85 -15.55
CA GLU A 189 -14.49 -20.94 -14.58
C GLU A 189 -14.54 -20.41 -13.15
N PHE A 190 -13.73 -19.40 -12.80
CA PHE A 190 -13.79 -18.76 -11.49
C PHE A 190 -15.12 -18.05 -11.20
N LEU A 191 -15.76 -17.45 -12.21
CA LEU A 191 -17.06 -16.80 -12.03
C LEU A 191 -18.19 -17.82 -11.83
N LYS A 192 -18.09 -19.01 -12.44
CA LYS A 192 -19.02 -20.15 -12.22
C LYS A 192 -18.84 -20.78 -10.83
N ASP A 193 -17.58 -20.94 -10.40
CA ASP A 193 -17.22 -21.54 -9.12
C ASP A 193 -16.10 -20.75 -8.44
N LYS A 194 -16.43 -20.02 -7.38
CA LYS A 194 -15.44 -19.21 -6.62
C LYS A 194 -14.36 -20.04 -5.95
N GLU A 195 -14.58 -21.35 -5.79
CA GLU A 195 -13.60 -22.30 -5.27
C GLU A 195 -12.74 -22.95 -6.37
N PHE A 196 -12.90 -22.54 -7.64
CA PHE A 196 -12.24 -23.15 -8.78
C PHE A 196 -10.71 -23.27 -8.58
N PHE A 197 -10.03 -22.21 -8.17
CA PHE A 197 -8.59 -22.24 -7.96
C PHE A 197 -8.15 -22.99 -6.71
N LYS A 198 -9.03 -23.23 -5.74
CA LYS A 198 -8.74 -24.14 -4.63
C LYS A 198 -8.78 -25.59 -5.07
N LYS A 199 -9.76 -25.92 -5.92
CA LYS A 199 -9.95 -27.27 -6.45
C LYS A 199 -8.93 -27.60 -7.54
N ASN A 200 -8.46 -26.58 -8.26
CA ASN A 200 -7.55 -26.70 -9.40
C ASN A 200 -6.41 -25.67 -9.29
N PRO A 201 -5.53 -25.78 -8.28
CA PRO A 201 -4.52 -24.75 -8.00
C PRO A 201 -3.48 -24.61 -9.13
N ASP A 202 -3.16 -25.68 -9.84
CA ASP A 202 -2.24 -25.72 -10.97
C ASP A 202 -2.74 -24.89 -12.18
N GLN A 203 -4.02 -24.53 -12.23
CA GLN A 203 -4.60 -23.75 -13.31
C GLN A 203 -4.35 -22.25 -13.17
N LEU A 204 -4.09 -21.74 -11.96
CA LEU A 204 -4.02 -20.30 -11.69
C LEU A 204 -2.93 -19.60 -12.51
N LEU A 205 -1.74 -20.18 -12.56
CA LEU A 205 -0.54 -19.58 -13.14
C LEU A 205 -0.17 -20.19 -14.51
N THR A 206 -1.17 -20.48 -15.34
CA THR A 206 -0.96 -21.11 -16.66
C THR A 206 -0.72 -20.10 -17.80
N SER A 207 -0.97 -18.80 -17.59
CA SER A 207 -0.69 -17.75 -18.56
C SER A 207 0.68 -17.15 -18.32
N GLU A 208 1.68 -17.47 -19.13
CA GLU A 208 3.05 -16.95 -19.00
C GLU A 208 3.09 -15.42 -18.93
N THR A 209 2.49 -14.75 -19.91
CA THR A 209 2.54 -13.28 -20.04
C THR A 209 1.92 -12.59 -18.81
N PHE A 210 0.81 -13.10 -18.31
CA PHE A 210 0.14 -12.57 -17.12
C PHE A 210 0.96 -12.82 -15.86
N THR A 211 1.45 -14.05 -15.66
CA THR A 211 2.29 -14.44 -14.53
C THR A 211 3.56 -13.61 -14.46
N ARG A 212 4.27 -13.48 -15.60
CA ARG A 212 5.49 -12.67 -15.68
C ARG A 212 5.23 -11.18 -15.42
N ALA A 213 4.11 -10.65 -15.91
CA ALA A 213 3.79 -9.23 -15.70
C ALA A 213 3.65 -8.91 -14.20
N ILE A 214 2.92 -9.73 -13.45
CA ILE A 214 2.76 -9.54 -12.00
C ILE A 214 4.10 -9.74 -11.27
N ALA A 215 4.88 -10.75 -11.65
CA ALA A 215 6.19 -11.00 -11.04
C ALA A 215 7.16 -9.83 -11.30
N HIS A 216 7.19 -9.28 -12.50
CA HIS A 216 7.99 -8.09 -12.84
C HIS A 216 7.55 -6.84 -12.08
N ASP A 217 6.24 -6.61 -11.94
CA ASP A 217 5.71 -5.46 -11.21
C ASP A 217 6.14 -5.55 -9.72
N TRP A 218 6.05 -6.72 -9.10
CA TRP A 218 6.54 -6.96 -7.75
C TRP A 218 8.06 -6.72 -7.64
N ALA A 219 8.85 -7.30 -8.53
CA ALA A 219 10.31 -7.17 -8.54
C ALA A 219 10.75 -5.72 -8.73
N ALA A 220 10.11 -5.00 -9.65
CA ALA A 220 10.42 -3.59 -9.89
C ALA A 220 10.14 -2.72 -8.67
N GLN A 221 9.02 -2.98 -7.97
CA GLN A 221 8.69 -2.25 -6.75
C GLN A 221 9.66 -2.58 -5.61
N VAL A 222 9.95 -3.85 -5.36
CA VAL A 222 10.90 -4.26 -4.30
C VAL A 222 12.28 -3.65 -4.53
N ARG A 223 12.76 -3.66 -5.77
CA ARG A 223 14.02 -3.01 -6.14
C ARG A 223 14.00 -1.53 -5.81
N HIS A 224 12.96 -0.83 -6.25
CA HIS A 224 12.79 0.60 -6.00
C HIS A 224 12.73 0.92 -4.50
N ASP A 225 11.95 0.15 -3.74
CA ASP A 225 11.75 0.36 -2.31
C ASP A 225 13.07 0.18 -1.55
N PHE A 226 13.82 -0.90 -1.83
CA PHE A 226 15.12 -1.12 -1.20
C PHE A 226 16.17 -0.07 -1.56
N ASP A 227 16.23 0.36 -2.83
CA ASP A 227 17.13 1.44 -3.26
C ASP A 227 16.77 2.76 -2.56
N THR A 228 15.49 3.05 -2.40
CA THR A 228 15.02 4.25 -1.71
C THR A 228 15.31 4.18 -0.21
N ILE A 229 15.09 3.03 0.43
CA ILE A 229 15.44 2.80 1.84
C ILE A 229 16.94 3.00 2.07
N GLN A 230 17.78 2.50 1.19
CA GLN A 230 19.23 2.71 1.29
C GLN A 230 19.61 4.20 1.24
N LYS A 231 18.99 4.97 0.34
CA LYS A 231 19.19 6.43 0.25
C LYS A 231 18.72 7.17 1.50
N ILE A 232 17.60 6.74 2.09
CA ILE A 232 17.12 7.29 3.37
C ILE A 232 18.14 7.00 4.48
N HIS A 233 18.64 5.78 4.59
CA HIS A 233 19.64 5.42 5.59
C HIS A 233 20.99 6.11 5.38
N ALA A 234 21.35 6.42 4.13
CA ALA A 234 22.54 7.22 3.79
C ALA A 234 22.37 8.73 4.05
N GLY A 235 21.15 9.19 4.42
CA GLY A 235 20.84 10.59 4.61
C GLY A 235 20.70 11.39 3.32
N GLU A 236 20.61 10.73 2.16
CA GLU A 236 20.42 11.38 0.86
C GLU A 236 18.97 11.84 0.67
N ILE A 237 18.03 11.16 1.34
CA ILE A 237 16.61 11.48 1.35
C ILE A 237 16.17 11.78 2.78
N ASP A 238 15.59 12.96 2.99
CA ASP A 238 15.09 13.41 4.29
C ASP A 238 13.78 12.70 4.63
N ALA A 239 13.87 11.52 5.23
CA ALA A 239 12.75 10.73 5.72
C ALA A 239 13.23 9.75 6.80
N SER A 240 12.28 9.11 7.49
CA SER A 240 12.56 7.95 8.33
C SER A 240 11.74 6.75 7.85
N VAL A 241 12.28 5.54 8.00
CA VAL A 241 11.63 4.33 7.50
C VAL A 241 11.61 3.22 8.54
N PHE A 242 10.45 2.60 8.70
CA PHE A 242 10.24 1.34 9.41
C PHE A 242 9.91 0.25 8.39
N SER A 243 10.87 -0.61 8.13
CA SER A 243 10.69 -1.74 7.21
C SER A 243 10.35 -3.00 7.97
N ILE A 244 9.42 -3.80 7.42
CA ILE A 244 9.01 -5.08 7.97
C ILE A 244 8.56 -6.00 6.84
N THR A 245 8.75 -7.32 7.03
CA THR A 245 8.12 -8.30 6.15
C THR A 245 6.74 -8.71 6.67
N TYR A 246 5.88 -9.13 5.76
CA TYR A 246 4.56 -9.68 6.10
C TYR A 246 4.71 -10.89 7.03
N GLU A 247 5.70 -11.72 6.77
CA GLU A 247 6.00 -12.95 7.49
C GLU A 247 6.44 -12.67 8.93
N GLU A 248 7.31 -11.65 9.15
CA GLU A 248 7.69 -11.21 10.50
C GLU A 248 6.47 -10.67 11.26
N LEU A 249 5.67 -9.83 10.60
CA LEU A 249 4.47 -9.29 11.20
C LEU A 249 3.45 -10.38 11.54
N HIS A 250 3.36 -11.42 10.68
CA HIS A 250 2.47 -12.57 10.89
C HIS A 250 2.94 -13.45 12.05
N ALA A 251 4.25 -13.60 12.24
CA ALA A 251 4.83 -14.41 13.30
C ALA A 251 4.60 -13.80 14.70
N ASP A 252 4.70 -12.47 14.84
CA ASP A 252 4.52 -11.78 16.12
C ASP A 252 3.92 -10.37 15.93
N PRO A 253 2.61 -10.27 15.69
CA PRO A 253 1.96 -8.99 15.43
C PRO A 253 1.97 -8.06 16.66
N GLU A 254 1.93 -8.59 17.87
CA GLU A 254 1.96 -7.78 19.10
C GLU A 254 3.29 -7.07 19.27
N ARG A 255 4.39 -7.78 19.14
CA ARG A 255 5.74 -7.22 19.23
C ARG A 255 5.96 -6.16 18.15
N HIS A 256 5.57 -6.45 16.92
CA HIS A 256 5.84 -5.56 15.79
C HIS A 256 4.97 -4.31 15.84
N ARG A 257 3.70 -4.39 16.24
CA ARG A 257 2.88 -3.19 16.41
C ARG A 257 3.41 -2.29 17.52
N ALA A 258 3.92 -2.85 18.63
CA ALA A 258 4.54 -2.06 19.67
C ALA A 258 5.76 -1.27 19.15
N ARG A 259 6.61 -1.90 18.33
CA ARG A 259 7.73 -1.23 17.66
C ARG A 259 7.27 -0.13 16.69
N MET A 260 6.16 -0.35 15.95
CA MET A 260 5.60 0.66 15.06
C MET A 260 5.12 1.90 15.85
N TYR A 261 4.50 1.73 17.01
CA TYR A 261 4.12 2.85 17.88
C TYR A 261 5.35 3.59 18.41
N GLN A 262 6.36 2.86 18.90
CA GLN A 262 7.62 3.44 19.35
C GLN A 262 8.33 4.23 18.25
N PHE A 263 8.29 3.77 17.00
CA PHE A 263 8.84 4.48 15.85
C PHE A 263 8.15 5.85 15.64
N LEU A 264 6.87 5.97 15.94
CA LEU A 264 6.14 7.24 15.94
C LEU A 264 6.30 8.04 17.25
N GLY A 265 7.06 7.54 18.22
CA GLY A 265 7.22 8.17 19.54
C GLY A 265 5.98 8.05 20.42
N LEU A 266 5.18 7.01 20.23
CA LEU A 266 3.97 6.72 21.00
C LEU A 266 4.21 5.59 22.02
N ASP A 267 3.47 5.65 23.14
CA ASP A 267 3.49 4.62 24.18
C ASP A 267 2.63 3.41 23.80
N PRO A 268 3.23 2.22 23.54
CA PRO A 268 2.48 1.02 23.18
C PRO A 268 1.42 0.60 24.20
N ALA A 269 1.58 0.95 25.48
CA ALA A 269 0.64 0.59 26.55
C ALA A 269 -0.73 1.28 26.40
N LYS A 270 -0.80 2.35 25.60
CA LYS A 270 -2.06 3.06 25.29
C LYS A 270 -2.86 2.41 24.17
N ALA A 271 -2.27 1.45 23.46
CA ALA A 271 -2.94 0.79 22.36
C ALA A 271 -4.01 -0.18 22.87
N LEU A 272 -5.12 -0.27 22.16
CA LEU A 272 -6.15 -1.27 22.40
C LEU A 272 -5.59 -2.68 22.14
N PRO A 273 -5.90 -3.67 22.98
CA PRO A 273 -5.44 -5.03 22.77
C PRO A 273 -5.96 -5.59 21.43
N LEU A 274 -5.22 -6.54 20.85
CA LEU A 274 -5.75 -7.37 19.78
C LEU A 274 -6.76 -8.33 20.40
N THR A 275 -8.02 -8.25 19.98
CA THR A 275 -9.11 -9.11 20.44
C THR A 275 -9.52 -10.08 19.34
N VAL A 276 -10.33 -11.09 19.70
CA VAL A 276 -10.91 -12.02 18.71
C VAL A 276 -11.67 -11.27 17.60
N GLU A 277 -12.29 -10.14 17.92
CA GLU A 277 -12.94 -9.25 16.95
C GLU A 277 -11.93 -8.57 16.02
N SER A 278 -10.68 -8.36 16.45
CA SER A 278 -9.59 -7.92 15.59
C SER A 278 -9.06 -9.02 14.68
N GLU A 279 -9.45 -10.29 14.85
CA GLU A 279 -9.19 -11.37 13.91
C GLU A 279 -9.92 -11.16 12.58
N THR A 280 -10.91 -10.29 12.53
CA THR A 280 -11.52 -9.83 11.28
C THR A 280 -10.65 -8.83 10.52
N LEU A 281 -9.58 -8.33 11.16
CA LEU A 281 -8.61 -7.47 10.50
C LEU A 281 -7.88 -8.22 9.38
N PRO A 282 -7.53 -7.54 8.28
CA PRO A 282 -6.74 -8.14 7.21
C PRO A 282 -5.47 -8.79 7.78
N GLY A 283 -5.25 -10.06 7.49
CA GLY A 283 -4.11 -10.82 7.99
C GLY A 283 -4.40 -11.73 9.20
N PHE A 284 -5.48 -11.48 9.94
CA PHE A 284 -5.95 -12.39 10.98
C PHE A 284 -7.11 -13.23 10.45
N ARG A 285 -6.86 -14.48 10.19
CA ARG A 285 -7.79 -15.59 9.93
C ARG A 285 -9.06 -15.31 9.11
N GLY A 286 -9.37 -16.27 8.28
CA GLY A 286 -10.64 -16.49 7.61
C GLY A 286 -10.59 -16.41 6.10
N ASP A 287 -10.87 -17.55 5.48
CA ASP A 287 -11.20 -17.66 4.07
C ASP A 287 -12.51 -16.94 3.79
N ASN A 288 -12.43 -15.67 3.46
CA ASN A 288 -13.59 -14.96 2.96
C ASN A 288 -13.48 -14.86 1.42
N HIS A 289 -14.11 -15.82 0.73
CA HIS A 289 -14.02 -15.99 -0.73
C HIS A 289 -14.67 -14.87 -1.55
N SER A 290 -15.48 -14.05 -0.91
CA SER A 290 -16.24 -12.97 -1.56
C SER A 290 -15.58 -11.61 -1.42
N SER A 291 -14.47 -11.49 -0.69
CA SER A 291 -13.83 -10.21 -0.39
C SER A 291 -12.40 -10.15 -0.88
N ASP A 292 -11.85 -8.94 -0.96
CA ASP A 292 -10.44 -8.61 -1.20
C ASP A 292 -9.47 -9.25 -0.17
N ARG A 293 -10.00 -9.95 0.83
CA ARG A 293 -9.30 -10.51 1.98
C ARG A 293 -9.20 -12.03 1.82
N ARG A 294 -8.15 -12.50 1.17
CA ARG A 294 -7.82 -13.92 1.12
C ARG A 294 -7.12 -14.37 2.42
N LYS A 295 -6.93 -15.66 2.60
CA LYS A 295 -6.42 -16.41 3.77
C LYS A 295 -5.36 -15.76 4.67
N GLY A 296 -4.56 -14.79 4.18
CA GLY A 296 -3.43 -14.24 4.93
C GLY A 296 -2.33 -15.25 5.28
N VAL A 297 -2.29 -16.40 4.62
CA VAL A 297 -1.37 -17.52 4.91
C VAL A 297 -0.01 -17.22 4.30
N VAL A 298 1.04 -17.52 5.04
CA VAL A 298 2.43 -17.50 4.58
C VAL A 298 2.74 -18.82 3.88
N GLY A 299 3.38 -18.77 2.72
CA GLY A 299 3.77 -19.95 1.96
C GLY A 299 2.64 -20.62 1.16
N ASP A 300 1.48 -19.95 0.99
CA ASP A 300 0.35 -20.47 0.19
C ASP A 300 0.75 -20.76 -1.27
N TRP A 301 1.81 -20.10 -1.77
CA TRP A 301 2.34 -20.28 -3.11
C TRP A 301 2.76 -21.73 -3.43
N HIS A 302 3.20 -22.51 -2.44
CA HIS A 302 3.57 -23.92 -2.64
C HIS A 302 2.43 -24.75 -3.25
N THR A 303 1.18 -24.37 -2.98
CA THR A 303 -0.01 -25.05 -3.52
C THR A 303 -0.23 -24.74 -5.01
N TYR A 304 0.17 -23.56 -5.48
CA TYR A 304 -0.19 -23.05 -6.81
C TYR A 304 0.94 -23.10 -7.84
N PHE A 305 2.18 -23.16 -7.38
CA PHE A 305 3.32 -23.08 -8.27
C PHE A 305 3.65 -24.44 -8.89
N THR A 306 3.48 -24.55 -10.19
CA THR A 306 4.04 -25.63 -11.01
C THR A 306 5.52 -25.33 -11.32
N ASP A 307 6.28 -26.32 -11.80
CA ASP A 307 7.68 -26.10 -12.22
C ASP A 307 7.79 -25.05 -13.33
N THR A 308 6.80 -25.00 -14.22
CA THR A 308 6.70 -23.98 -15.25
C THR A 308 6.52 -22.58 -14.66
N ALA A 309 5.61 -22.41 -13.71
CA ALA A 309 5.38 -21.14 -13.04
C ALA A 309 6.62 -20.70 -12.22
N LYS A 310 7.32 -21.66 -11.57
CA LYS A 310 8.61 -21.39 -10.91
C LYS A 310 9.65 -20.85 -11.89
N ALA A 311 9.79 -21.49 -13.05
CA ALA A 311 10.75 -21.04 -14.06
C ALA A 311 10.45 -19.62 -14.55
N TRP A 312 9.19 -19.29 -14.80
CA TRP A 312 8.77 -17.94 -15.20
C TRP A 312 9.01 -16.89 -14.10
N PHE A 313 8.70 -17.24 -12.84
CA PHE A 313 8.92 -16.35 -11.71
C PHE A 313 10.40 -16.10 -11.49
N LYS A 314 11.24 -17.14 -11.48
CA LYS A 314 12.70 -17.03 -11.32
C LYS A 314 13.33 -16.08 -12.35
N GLN A 315 12.90 -16.18 -13.62
CA GLN A 315 13.39 -15.29 -14.68
C GLN A 315 12.93 -13.84 -14.50
N ALA A 316 11.72 -13.64 -13.99
CA ALA A 316 11.13 -12.30 -13.84
C ALA A 316 11.52 -11.59 -12.53
N ALA A 317 11.68 -12.32 -11.44
CA ALA A 317 11.74 -11.78 -10.08
C ALA A 317 12.74 -12.51 -9.16
N GLY A 318 13.48 -13.51 -9.64
CA GLY A 318 14.37 -14.32 -8.80
C GLY A 318 15.47 -13.52 -8.10
N ALA A 319 16.05 -12.53 -8.77
CA ALA A 319 17.08 -11.67 -8.19
C ALA A 319 16.55 -10.86 -7.00
N GLU A 320 15.35 -10.30 -7.13
CA GLU A 320 14.72 -9.52 -6.07
C GLU A 320 14.19 -10.40 -4.94
N LEU A 321 13.79 -11.63 -5.23
CA LEU A 321 13.42 -12.61 -4.20
C LEU A 321 14.61 -12.93 -3.30
N ILE A 322 15.81 -13.11 -3.88
CA ILE A 322 17.07 -13.29 -3.15
C ILE A 322 17.43 -12.02 -2.38
N ARG A 323 17.37 -10.86 -3.03
CA ARG A 323 17.66 -9.57 -2.41
C ARG A 323 16.78 -9.29 -1.20
N ALA A 324 15.52 -9.71 -1.26
CA ALA A 324 14.55 -9.58 -0.17
C ALA A 324 14.72 -10.63 0.94
N GLY A 325 15.65 -11.57 0.78
CA GLY A 325 15.99 -12.58 1.79
C GLY A 325 15.04 -13.77 1.84
N TYR A 326 14.16 -13.94 0.86
CA TYR A 326 13.25 -15.09 0.80
C TYR A 326 13.93 -16.36 0.29
N GLU A 327 15.01 -16.21 -0.47
CA GLU A 327 15.85 -17.32 -0.94
C GLU A 327 17.32 -16.93 -0.89
N SER A 328 18.19 -17.93 -0.80
CA SER A 328 19.65 -17.73 -0.84
C SER A 328 20.24 -17.89 -2.25
N SER A 329 19.54 -18.58 -3.14
CA SER A 329 19.92 -18.81 -4.55
C SER A 329 18.69 -18.97 -5.42
N ASN A 330 18.86 -19.20 -6.71
CA ASN A 330 17.77 -19.52 -7.64
C ASN A 330 17.43 -21.04 -7.71
N ASP A 331 17.95 -21.85 -6.79
CA ASP A 331 17.81 -23.31 -6.84
C ASP A 331 16.62 -23.88 -6.01
N TRP A 332 15.64 -23.03 -5.71
CA TRP A 332 14.42 -23.39 -4.96
C TRP A 332 13.32 -24.00 -5.82
#